data_ead63a4de7d779ec12d560f4405a3b92
#
_entry.id   ead63a4de7d779ec12d560f4405a3b92
#
_cell.length_a   1.000
_cell.length_b   1.000
_cell.length_c   1.000
_cell.angle_alpha   90.00
_cell.angle_beta   90.00
_cell.angle_gamma   90.00
#
_symmetry.space_group_name_H-M   'P 1'
#
loop_
_entity.id
_entity.type
_entity.pdbx_description
1 polymer ?
#
loop_
_entity_poly.entity_id
_entity_poly.type
_entity_poly.pdbx_seq_one_letter_code
_entity_poly.pdbx_strand_id
1 'polypeptide(L)'
;MTRKESNILLFSITLCWASSYIFIKDLPPDFSSYAYLTLTAGLAGIILLAVFHRSLKKLDKKTIFRGIILAALIAGNMLLEKMGLMHISSSTASFLASLNIMIVPLILLLLRKFPTKNNVFGIIIILGGLAVSNGISFAGSSLTGMLYMLGACILMSLYTVIAAEFTKKSDPLLLSVLQICFSAIIGFILWFIEDPLTFANITWSKRMLSSIFILAFFSKAYAYIMLMYAEKYADAISVTVIASTEPIVTLTLALLIPNMQGETENFSARALAGAVVIAVGAIVAGSDFLSSRKKGKSDENAIEHSSDKEAREVEAAVRLKGEKDEKNQPGKIRLYLRQFMLSMIPFAVLGAAFKVMVLVEGFTEVRPANAIPTVAGLAFGAVGALGCAAGNLIADCFGTLNLTSLLGFVGNFMAAYIPYRMWYTLREEKANVHTWKNLMLYLWTAYVGALSCAWILGFGLEFFFGLWMDTVYKYVLLNNLGFSIALGLPIFILITSDSFLLPMRMPWKGEQITGVKKRNWKIGVLIAETGILTIIMAGVYKDCHLSNQPIMGVLSGAAVLLTTAICVWPREKRE
;
A
#
# COMPACT_ATOMS: atom_id res chain seq x y z
N MET A 1 -6.08 4.30 15.72
CA MET A 1 -5.16 4.75 14.63
C MET A 1 -4.82 6.22 14.87
N THR A 2 -3.56 6.59 14.74
CA THR A 2 -3.06 7.96 14.93
C THR A 2 -3.12 8.77 13.61
N ARG A 3 -3.02 10.12 13.69
CA ARG A 3 -2.93 10.98 12.48
C ARG A 3 -1.72 10.63 11.60
N LYS A 4 -0.59 10.23 12.21
CA LYS A 4 0.62 9.81 11.46
C LYS A 4 0.37 8.53 10.66
N GLU A 5 -0.29 7.56 11.27
CA GLU A 5 -0.69 6.31 10.59
C GLU A 5 -1.66 6.59 9.45
N SER A 6 -2.64 7.48 9.65
CA SER A 6 -3.54 7.94 8.60
C SER A 6 -2.79 8.55 7.41
N ASN A 7 -1.78 9.37 7.66
CA ASN A 7 -0.96 9.97 6.60
C ASN A 7 -0.18 8.90 5.79
N ILE A 8 0.28 7.82 6.44
CA ILE A 8 0.94 6.70 5.74
C ILE A 8 -0.07 5.97 4.84
N LEU A 9 -1.31 5.75 5.32
CA LEU A 9 -2.37 5.19 4.48
C LEU A 9 -2.63 6.07 3.25
N LEU A 10 -2.78 7.38 3.45
CA LEU A 10 -3.00 8.34 2.36
C LEU A 10 -1.89 8.32 1.33
N PHE A 11 -0.62 8.26 1.76
CA PHE A 11 0.49 8.17 0.83
C PHE A 11 0.47 6.87 0.00
N SER A 12 0.09 5.74 0.61
CA SER A 12 -0.05 4.48 -0.13
C SER A 12 -1.19 4.52 -1.16
N ILE A 13 -2.27 5.24 -0.86
CA ILE A 13 -3.37 5.47 -1.79
C ILE A 13 -2.90 6.30 -2.98
N THR A 14 -2.17 7.38 -2.72
CA THR A 14 -1.56 8.23 -3.76
C THR A 14 -0.68 7.40 -4.70
N LEU A 15 0.10 6.46 -4.17
CA LEU A 15 0.90 5.53 -4.98
C LEU A 15 0.01 4.64 -5.88
N CYS A 16 -1.08 4.11 -5.33
CA CYS A 16 -2.01 3.27 -6.09
C CYS A 16 -2.75 4.06 -7.19
N TRP A 17 -3.17 5.28 -6.90
CA TRP A 17 -3.86 6.12 -7.90
C TRP A 17 -2.91 6.65 -8.95
N ALA A 18 -1.72 7.11 -8.57
CA ALA A 18 -0.68 7.51 -9.52
C ALA A 18 -0.33 6.39 -10.52
N SER A 19 -0.22 5.15 -10.03
CA SER A 19 0.01 3.99 -10.91
C SER A 19 -1.18 3.68 -11.80
N SER A 20 -2.42 4.00 -11.38
CA SER A 20 -3.62 3.68 -12.16
C SER A 20 -3.67 4.39 -13.51
N TYR A 21 -3.11 5.58 -13.64
CA TYR A 21 -3.04 6.29 -14.92
C TYR A 21 -2.28 5.52 -15.99
N ILE A 22 -1.23 4.80 -15.60
CA ILE A 22 -0.45 3.94 -16.51
C ILE A 22 -1.32 2.77 -16.99
N PHE A 23 -1.94 2.05 -16.04
CA PHE A 23 -2.77 0.88 -16.35
C PHE A 23 -4.08 1.21 -17.09
N ILE A 24 -4.66 2.39 -16.87
CA ILE A 24 -5.81 2.85 -17.64
C ILE A 24 -5.42 3.09 -19.10
N LYS A 25 -4.22 3.60 -19.37
CA LYS A 25 -3.69 3.79 -20.72
C LYS A 25 -3.28 2.48 -21.41
N ASP A 26 -3.07 1.41 -20.67
CA ASP A 26 -2.86 0.06 -21.21
C ASP A 26 -4.14 -0.56 -21.80
N LEU A 27 -5.30 0.01 -21.51
CA LEU A 27 -6.56 -0.41 -22.13
C LEU A 27 -6.66 0.17 -23.56
N PRO A 28 -7.27 -0.57 -24.52
CA PRO A 28 -7.45 -0.06 -25.86
C PRO A 28 -8.08 1.34 -25.88
N PRO A 29 -7.70 2.24 -26.82
CA PRO A 29 -8.25 3.61 -26.87
C PRO A 29 -9.78 3.64 -27.05
N ASP A 30 -10.33 2.67 -27.76
CA ASP A 30 -11.76 2.46 -28.01
C ASP A 30 -12.49 1.73 -26.87
N PHE A 31 -11.75 1.36 -25.80
CA PHE A 31 -12.35 0.66 -24.67
C PHE A 31 -13.31 1.57 -23.91
N SER A 32 -14.59 1.18 -23.90
CA SER A 32 -15.66 1.97 -23.30
C SER A 32 -15.37 2.40 -21.85
N SER A 33 -15.59 3.68 -21.53
CA SER A 33 -15.43 4.20 -20.16
C SER A 33 -16.45 3.58 -19.21
N TYR A 34 -17.61 3.20 -19.70
CA TYR A 34 -18.64 2.49 -18.92
C TYR A 34 -18.22 1.05 -18.63
N ALA A 35 -17.64 0.37 -19.62
CA ALA A 35 -17.04 -0.95 -19.44
C ALA A 35 -15.90 -0.91 -18.41
N TYR A 36 -15.02 0.09 -18.51
CA TYR A 36 -13.95 0.32 -17.53
C TYR A 36 -14.48 0.43 -16.10
N LEU A 37 -15.48 1.29 -15.87
CA LEU A 37 -16.09 1.46 -14.55
C LEU A 37 -16.71 0.14 -14.06
N THR A 38 -17.51 -0.51 -14.90
CA THR A 38 -18.22 -1.74 -14.55
C THR A 38 -17.29 -2.87 -14.19
N LEU A 39 -16.27 -3.12 -15.01
CA LEU A 39 -15.36 -4.26 -14.83
C LEU A 39 -14.42 -4.03 -13.64
N THR A 40 -13.86 -2.83 -13.51
CA THR A 40 -12.92 -2.55 -12.40
C THR A 40 -13.64 -2.44 -11.05
N ALA A 41 -14.74 -1.70 -10.96
CA ALA A 41 -15.51 -1.60 -9.72
C ALA A 41 -16.28 -2.89 -9.43
N GLY A 42 -16.76 -3.61 -10.46
CA GLY A 42 -17.44 -4.90 -10.31
C GLY A 42 -16.53 -5.98 -9.75
N LEU A 43 -15.35 -6.15 -10.32
CA LEU A 43 -14.36 -7.10 -9.80
C LEU A 43 -13.92 -6.72 -8.37
N ALA A 44 -13.67 -5.42 -8.12
CA ALA A 44 -13.37 -4.93 -6.77
C ALA A 44 -14.51 -5.22 -5.79
N GLY A 45 -15.75 -4.97 -6.19
CA GLY A 45 -16.95 -5.25 -5.40
C GLY A 45 -17.09 -6.74 -5.05
N ILE A 46 -16.87 -7.64 -6.02
CA ILE A 46 -16.86 -9.09 -5.79
C ILE A 46 -15.81 -9.48 -4.76
N ILE A 47 -14.57 -8.97 -4.90
CA ILE A 47 -13.50 -9.23 -3.94
C ILE A 47 -13.88 -8.74 -2.54
N LEU A 48 -14.40 -7.52 -2.43
CA LEU A 48 -14.80 -6.92 -1.16
C LEU A 48 -15.96 -7.68 -0.50
N LEU A 49 -16.96 -8.07 -1.28
CA LEU A 49 -18.08 -8.87 -0.80
C LEU A 49 -17.63 -10.25 -0.33
N ALA A 50 -16.75 -10.93 -1.07
CA ALA A 50 -16.22 -12.23 -0.69
C ALA A 50 -15.45 -12.16 0.63
N VAL A 51 -14.61 -11.13 0.81
CA VAL A 51 -13.78 -10.96 2.01
C VAL A 51 -14.60 -10.49 3.21
N PHE A 52 -15.54 -9.55 3.01
CA PHE A 52 -16.23 -8.83 4.09
C PHE A 52 -17.71 -9.18 4.25
N HIS A 53 -18.22 -10.26 3.62
CA HIS A 53 -19.64 -10.68 3.67
C HIS A 53 -20.22 -10.73 5.09
N ARG A 54 -19.41 -11.10 6.10
CA ARG A 54 -19.86 -11.16 7.50
C ARG A 54 -20.13 -9.79 8.10
N SER A 55 -19.40 -8.75 7.66
CA SER A 55 -19.58 -7.38 8.15
C SER A 55 -20.86 -6.76 7.62
N LEU A 56 -21.35 -7.21 6.45
CA LEU A 56 -22.59 -6.72 5.83
C LEU A 56 -23.84 -6.99 6.68
N LYS A 57 -23.81 -7.94 7.61
CA LYS A 57 -24.91 -8.19 8.55
C LYS A 57 -25.21 -7.01 9.48
N LYS A 58 -24.31 -6.02 9.56
CA LYS A 58 -24.45 -4.80 10.39
C LYS A 58 -24.97 -3.60 9.60
N LEU A 59 -25.42 -3.79 8.36
CA LEU A 59 -25.91 -2.71 7.51
C LEU A 59 -27.20 -2.10 8.05
N ASP A 60 -27.23 -0.78 8.12
CA ASP A 60 -28.41 0.03 8.38
C ASP A 60 -28.79 0.87 7.15
N LYS A 61 -30.07 1.30 7.07
CA LYS A 61 -30.58 2.08 5.94
C LYS A 61 -29.83 3.39 5.71
N LYS A 62 -29.35 4.03 6.79
CA LYS A 62 -28.59 5.29 6.69
C LYS A 62 -27.22 5.08 6.06
N THR A 63 -26.53 4.01 6.43
CA THR A 63 -25.22 3.63 5.83
C THR A 63 -25.39 3.27 4.36
N ILE A 64 -26.47 2.55 3.97
CA ILE A 64 -26.77 2.26 2.57
C ILE A 64 -26.96 3.55 1.77
N PHE A 65 -27.80 4.49 2.26
CA PHE A 65 -28.04 5.76 1.58
C PHE A 65 -26.75 6.60 1.43
N ARG A 66 -25.91 6.65 2.46
CA ARG A 66 -24.59 7.31 2.39
C ARG A 66 -23.68 6.65 1.37
N GLY A 67 -23.68 5.31 1.33
CA GLY A 67 -22.92 4.54 0.34
C GLY A 67 -23.34 4.83 -1.10
N ILE A 68 -24.65 4.99 -1.36
CA ILE A 68 -25.18 5.36 -2.69
C ILE A 68 -24.71 6.75 -3.11
N ILE A 69 -24.75 7.74 -2.20
CA ILE A 69 -24.26 9.10 -2.51
C ILE A 69 -22.77 9.07 -2.87
N LEU A 70 -21.94 8.39 -2.06
CA LEU A 70 -20.52 8.25 -2.34
C LEU A 70 -20.28 7.52 -3.67
N ALA A 71 -21.05 6.47 -3.95
CA ALA A 71 -20.96 5.72 -5.20
C ALA A 71 -21.25 6.57 -6.42
N ALA A 72 -22.26 7.43 -6.38
CA ALA A 72 -22.60 8.33 -7.50
C ALA A 72 -21.46 9.31 -7.78
N LEU A 73 -20.86 9.89 -6.75
CA LEU A 73 -19.72 10.80 -6.88
C LEU A 73 -18.50 10.11 -7.46
N ILE A 74 -18.17 8.89 -6.94
CA ILE A 74 -17.03 8.11 -7.43
C ILE A 74 -17.27 7.63 -8.85
N ALA A 75 -18.44 7.11 -9.18
CA ALA A 75 -18.75 6.64 -10.53
C ALA A 75 -18.60 7.78 -11.55
N GLY A 76 -19.14 8.96 -11.24
CA GLY A 76 -18.97 10.15 -12.06
C GLY A 76 -17.48 10.56 -12.21
N ASN A 77 -16.74 10.59 -11.10
CA ASN A 77 -15.30 10.88 -11.14
C ASN A 77 -14.55 9.90 -12.05
N MET A 78 -14.73 8.59 -11.86
CA MET A 78 -14.05 7.55 -12.63
C MET A 78 -14.37 7.60 -14.12
N LEU A 79 -15.61 7.90 -14.48
CA LEU A 79 -16.03 8.04 -15.88
C LEU A 79 -15.36 9.25 -16.53
N LEU A 80 -15.43 10.42 -15.89
CA LEU A 80 -14.84 11.64 -16.40
C LEU A 80 -13.31 11.54 -16.46
N GLU A 81 -12.68 10.90 -15.48
CA GLU A 81 -11.25 10.63 -15.44
C GLU A 81 -10.80 9.76 -16.64
N LYS A 82 -11.49 8.64 -16.88
CA LYS A 82 -11.19 7.78 -18.04
C LYS A 82 -11.41 8.53 -19.35
N MET A 83 -12.51 9.27 -19.50
CA MET A 83 -12.77 10.08 -20.68
C MET A 83 -11.69 11.15 -20.88
N GLY A 84 -11.25 11.80 -19.82
CA GLY A 84 -10.14 12.77 -19.88
C GLY A 84 -8.84 12.15 -20.32
N LEU A 85 -8.46 11.01 -19.75
CA LEU A 85 -7.22 10.28 -20.05
C LEU A 85 -7.10 9.78 -21.49
N MET A 86 -8.23 9.63 -22.20
CA MET A 86 -8.21 9.28 -23.63
C MET A 86 -7.71 10.44 -24.51
N HIS A 87 -7.74 11.69 -24.00
CA HIS A 87 -7.44 12.90 -24.78
C HIS A 87 -6.18 13.64 -24.31
N ILE A 88 -5.62 13.32 -23.14
CA ILE A 88 -4.46 14.00 -22.57
C ILE A 88 -3.44 13.03 -21.99
N SER A 89 -2.22 13.51 -21.70
CA SER A 89 -1.16 12.69 -21.08
C SER A 89 -1.46 12.35 -19.62
N SER A 90 -0.87 11.25 -19.09
CA SER A 90 -1.01 10.86 -17.68
C SER A 90 -0.50 11.94 -16.73
N SER A 91 0.61 12.61 -17.08
CA SER A 91 1.17 13.71 -16.29
C SER A 91 0.25 14.94 -16.27
N THR A 92 -0.37 15.30 -17.40
CA THR A 92 -1.38 16.38 -17.45
C THR A 92 -2.63 16.02 -16.65
N ALA A 93 -3.09 14.77 -16.73
CA ALA A 93 -4.24 14.27 -15.98
C ALA A 93 -4.00 14.32 -14.47
N SER A 94 -2.86 13.81 -13.98
CA SER A 94 -2.52 13.85 -12.55
C SER A 94 -2.33 15.28 -12.02
N PHE A 95 -1.81 16.20 -12.87
CA PHE A 95 -1.78 17.62 -12.54
C PHE A 95 -3.18 18.20 -12.31
N LEU A 96 -4.11 17.98 -13.26
CA LEU A 96 -5.47 18.48 -13.14
C LEU A 96 -6.23 17.83 -11.96
N ALA A 97 -6.02 16.55 -11.70
CA ALA A 97 -6.56 15.88 -10.52
C ALA A 97 -6.07 16.50 -9.21
N SER A 98 -4.82 16.94 -9.15
CA SER A 98 -4.24 17.57 -7.96
C SER A 98 -4.82 18.96 -7.65
N LEU A 99 -5.58 19.58 -8.56
CA LEU A 99 -6.28 20.83 -8.29
C LEU A 99 -7.37 20.69 -7.23
N ASN A 100 -7.71 19.46 -6.81
CA ASN A 100 -8.60 19.22 -5.66
C ASN A 100 -8.07 19.88 -4.37
N ILE A 101 -6.76 20.09 -4.24
CA ILE A 101 -6.15 20.84 -3.11
C ILE A 101 -6.67 22.28 -3.01
N MET A 102 -7.08 22.88 -4.14
CA MET A 102 -7.68 24.21 -4.18
C MET A 102 -9.21 24.12 -4.01
N ILE A 103 -9.84 23.16 -4.65
CA ILE A 103 -11.30 23.05 -4.68
C ILE A 103 -11.86 22.64 -3.31
N VAL A 104 -11.21 21.72 -2.59
CA VAL A 104 -11.68 21.26 -1.27
C VAL A 104 -11.75 22.40 -0.24
N PRO A 105 -10.72 23.23 -0.04
CA PRO A 105 -10.83 24.40 0.83
C PRO A 105 -11.92 25.41 0.40
N LEU A 106 -12.15 25.59 -0.91
CA LEU A 106 -13.23 26.45 -1.41
C LEU A 106 -14.60 25.89 -1.01
N ILE A 107 -14.82 24.58 -1.15
CA ILE A 107 -16.04 23.92 -0.68
C ILE A 107 -16.19 24.07 0.83
N LEU A 108 -15.12 23.89 1.60
CA LEU A 108 -15.15 24.05 3.06
C LEU A 108 -15.44 25.50 3.48
N LEU A 109 -14.95 26.50 2.75
CA LEU A 109 -15.29 27.91 2.97
C LEU A 109 -16.78 28.17 2.78
N LEU A 110 -17.40 27.59 1.75
CA LEU A 110 -18.86 27.66 1.54
C LEU A 110 -19.63 27.01 2.72
N LEU A 111 -19.06 25.99 3.34
CA LEU A 111 -19.58 25.33 4.55
C LEU A 111 -19.18 26.05 5.85
N ARG A 112 -18.61 27.26 5.76
CA ARG A 112 -18.11 28.07 6.90
C ARG A 112 -17.05 27.37 7.75
N LYS A 113 -16.28 26.45 7.18
CA LYS A 113 -15.11 25.81 7.79
C LYS A 113 -13.85 26.44 7.20
N PHE A 114 -13.13 27.25 7.97
CA PHE A 114 -11.97 27.99 7.51
C PHE A 114 -10.68 27.17 7.58
N PRO A 115 -9.85 27.14 6.50
CA PRO A 115 -8.54 26.51 6.54
C PRO A 115 -7.59 27.27 7.48
N THR A 116 -6.62 26.57 8.07
CA THR A 116 -5.57 27.20 8.89
C THR A 116 -4.62 28.03 8.00
N LYS A 117 -3.89 28.98 8.62
CA LYS A 117 -2.88 29.77 7.88
C LYS A 117 -1.83 28.87 7.22
N ASN A 118 -1.40 27.81 7.91
CA ASN A 118 -0.45 26.84 7.36
C ASN A 118 -0.99 26.12 6.13
N ASN A 119 -2.28 25.73 6.16
CA ASN A 119 -2.91 25.12 5.00
C ASN A 119 -2.92 26.06 3.81
N VAL A 120 -3.28 27.34 4.02
CA VAL A 120 -3.30 28.35 2.94
C VAL A 120 -1.90 28.56 2.35
N PHE A 121 -0.88 28.74 3.19
CA PHE A 121 0.51 28.91 2.73
C PHE A 121 1.01 27.66 2.00
N GLY A 122 0.78 26.47 2.54
CA GLY A 122 1.16 25.22 1.91
C GLY A 122 0.49 25.01 0.55
N ILE A 123 -0.81 25.33 0.44
CA ILE A 123 -1.56 25.27 -0.83
C ILE A 123 -0.95 26.20 -1.87
N ILE A 124 -0.60 27.43 -1.52
CA ILE A 124 0.04 28.39 -2.44
C ILE A 124 1.38 27.83 -2.94
N ILE A 125 2.19 27.27 -2.05
CA ILE A 125 3.47 26.65 -2.42
C ILE A 125 3.25 25.46 -3.35
N ILE A 126 2.28 24.58 -3.06
CA ILE A 126 1.95 23.42 -3.90
C ILE A 126 1.50 23.85 -5.28
N LEU A 127 0.61 24.86 -5.38
CA LEU A 127 0.17 25.39 -6.67
C LEU A 127 1.34 25.97 -7.48
N GLY A 128 2.27 26.67 -6.82
CA GLY A 128 3.51 27.12 -7.44
C GLY A 128 4.38 25.97 -7.96
N GLY A 129 4.53 24.90 -7.16
CA GLY A 129 5.25 23.70 -7.55
C GLY A 129 4.61 22.96 -8.72
N LEU A 130 3.27 22.86 -8.73
CA LEU A 130 2.51 22.29 -9.83
C LEU A 130 2.72 23.10 -11.13
N ALA A 131 2.69 24.42 -11.04
CA ALA A 131 2.94 25.30 -12.19
C ALA A 131 4.38 25.14 -12.74
N VAL A 132 5.37 24.99 -11.86
CA VAL A 132 6.77 24.74 -12.25
C VAL A 132 6.91 23.36 -12.89
N SER A 133 6.33 22.32 -12.29
CA SER A 133 6.47 20.92 -12.72
C SER A 133 5.99 20.70 -14.15
N ASN A 134 4.82 21.22 -14.50
CA ASN A 134 4.23 20.98 -15.82
C ASN A 134 4.59 22.05 -16.87
N GLY A 135 5.20 23.17 -16.44
CA GLY A 135 5.23 24.37 -17.28
C GLY A 135 3.80 24.84 -17.60
N ILE A 136 3.57 26.09 -17.86
CA ILE A 136 2.22 26.61 -18.21
C ILE A 136 1.81 26.18 -19.65
N SER A 137 2.47 25.21 -20.24
CA SER A 137 2.23 24.78 -21.60
C SER A 137 1.29 23.59 -21.64
N PHE A 138 0.03 23.87 -21.86
CA PHE A 138 -0.97 22.87 -22.29
C PHE A 138 -0.90 22.64 -23.83
N ALA A 139 0.22 22.98 -24.47
CA ALA A 139 0.40 22.82 -25.90
C ALA A 139 0.25 21.33 -26.28
N GLY A 140 -0.68 21.05 -27.18
CA GLY A 140 -1.01 19.70 -27.62
C GLY A 140 -2.05 18.94 -26.77
N SER A 141 -2.53 19.50 -25.65
CA SER A 141 -3.60 18.90 -24.86
C SER A 141 -4.99 19.29 -25.38
N SER A 142 -5.89 18.30 -25.48
CA SER A 142 -7.28 18.57 -25.86
C SER A 142 -8.02 19.33 -24.78
N LEU A 143 -8.70 20.42 -25.16
CA LEU A 143 -9.58 21.17 -24.23
C LEU A 143 -10.67 20.27 -23.64
N THR A 144 -11.24 19.39 -24.46
CA THR A 144 -12.26 18.42 -24.03
C THR A 144 -11.73 17.51 -22.94
N GLY A 145 -10.51 16.97 -23.11
CA GLY A 145 -9.87 16.13 -22.10
C GLY A 145 -9.61 16.87 -20.79
N MET A 146 -9.17 18.13 -20.87
CA MET A 146 -8.97 18.97 -19.69
C MET A 146 -10.29 19.27 -18.95
N LEU A 147 -11.39 19.52 -19.66
CA LEU A 147 -12.71 19.75 -19.07
C LEU A 147 -13.23 18.50 -18.37
N TYR A 148 -13.06 17.32 -18.96
CA TYR A 148 -13.41 16.05 -18.29
C TYR A 148 -12.61 15.86 -17.00
N MET A 149 -11.31 16.09 -17.01
CA MET A 149 -10.47 15.97 -15.81
C MET A 149 -10.83 17.01 -14.74
N LEU A 150 -11.16 18.23 -15.13
CA LEU A 150 -11.62 19.25 -14.18
C LEU A 150 -12.96 18.85 -13.53
N GLY A 151 -13.90 18.32 -14.34
CA GLY A 151 -15.15 17.74 -13.83
C GLY A 151 -14.91 16.58 -12.85
N ALA A 152 -13.99 15.67 -13.18
CA ALA A 152 -13.56 14.61 -12.30
C ALA A 152 -13.00 15.15 -10.98
N CYS A 153 -12.13 16.17 -11.06
CA CYS A 153 -11.55 16.82 -9.89
C CYS A 153 -12.59 17.46 -8.97
N ILE A 154 -13.62 18.11 -9.52
CA ILE A 154 -14.74 18.68 -8.75
C ILE A 154 -15.53 17.57 -8.02
N LEU A 155 -15.87 16.47 -8.72
CA LEU A 155 -16.58 15.34 -8.12
C LEU A 155 -15.75 14.67 -7.01
N MET A 156 -14.44 14.51 -7.20
CA MET A 156 -13.55 13.97 -6.18
C MET A 156 -13.43 14.91 -4.97
N SER A 157 -13.42 16.21 -5.19
CA SER A 157 -13.38 17.20 -4.10
C SER A 157 -14.67 17.16 -3.27
N LEU A 158 -15.83 17.06 -3.91
CA LEU A 158 -17.12 16.88 -3.23
C LEU A 158 -17.15 15.56 -2.46
N TYR A 159 -16.67 14.49 -3.10
CA TYR A 159 -16.55 13.18 -2.46
C TYR A 159 -15.73 13.27 -1.18
N THR A 160 -14.51 13.82 -1.22
CA THR A 160 -13.62 13.93 -0.05
C THR A 160 -14.29 14.68 1.12
N VAL A 161 -14.97 15.79 0.85
CA VAL A 161 -15.65 16.56 1.90
C VAL A 161 -16.82 15.78 2.51
N ILE A 162 -17.62 15.10 1.68
CA ILE A 162 -18.81 14.33 2.12
C ILE A 162 -18.36 13.03 2.83
N ALA A 163 -17.35 12.35 2.32
CA ALA A 163 -16.83 11.12 2.89
C ALA A 163 -16.22 11.35 4.28
N ALA A 164 -15.49 12.46 4.48
CA ALA A 164 -14.96 12.85 5.79
C ALA A 164 -16.06 13.06 6.86
N GLU A 165 -17.27 13.47 6.45
CA GLU A 165 -18.40 13.57 7.39
C GLU A 165 -19.14 12.23 7.57
N PHE A 166 -19.21 11.40 6.53
CA PHE A 166 -19.89 10.10 6.60
C PHE A 166 -19.12 9.05 7.37
N THR A 167 -17.79 9.05 7.29
CA THR A 167 -16.91 8.12 8.03
C THR A 167 -16.95 8.33 9.54
N LYS A 168 -17.35 9.53 10.00
CA LYS A 168 -17.60 9.80 11.43
C LYS A 168 -18.91 9.19 11.93
N LYS A 169 -19.87 8.96 11.03
CA LYS A 169 -21.25 8.57 11.35
C LYS A 169 -21.59 7.13 10.93
N SER A 170 -20.73 6.47 10.18
CA SER A 170 -20.91 5.11 9.68
C SER A 170 -19.59 4.36 9.71
N ASP A 171 -19.65 3.03 9.72
CA ASP A 171 -18.45 2.18 9.66
C ASP A 171 -17.72 2.39 8.32
N PRO A 172 -16.44 2.81 8.33
CA PRO A 172 -15.66 3.03 7.12
C PRO A 172 -15.59 1.82 6.20
N LEU A 173 -15.54 0.60 6.76
CA LEU A 173 -15.49 -0.63 5.97
C LEU A 173 -16.79 -0.82 5.17
N LEU A 174 -17.94 -0.63 5.82
CA LEU A 174 -19.23 -0.77 5.17
C LEU A 174 -19.43 0.28 4.07
N LEU A 175 -19.02 1.53 4.33
CA LEU A 175 -19.02 2.58 3.32
C LEU A 175 -18.15 2.23 2.12
N SER A 176 -16.92 1.70 2.36
CA SER A 176 -16.01 1.27 1.29
C SER A 176 -16.62 0.21 0.39
N VAL A 177 -17.22 -0.82 0.99
CA VAL A 177 -17.85 -1.91 0.23
C VAL A 177 -19.04 -1.41 -0.57
N LEU A 178 -19.94 -0.65 0.08
CA LEU A 178 -21.17 -0.18 -0.56
C LEU A 178 -20.89 0.75 -1.73
N GLN A 179 -19.99 1.74 -1.55
CA GLN A 179 -19.71 2.69 -2.62
C GLN A 179 -19.13 2.02 -3.86
N ILE A 180 -18.24 1.02 -3.70
CA ILE A 180 -17.67 0.30 -4.84
C ILE A 180 -18.73 -0.59 -5.51
N CYS A 181 -19.54 -1.32 -4.74
CA CYS A 181 -20.61 -2.14 -5.30
C CYS A 181 -21.66 -1.31 -6.05
N PHE A 182 -22.10 -0.19 -5.47
CA PHE A 182 -23.07 0.67 -6.15
C PHE A 182 -22.45 1.41 -7.34
N SER A 183 -21.15 1.76 -7.32
CA SER A 183 -20.46 2.30 -8.49
C SER A 183 -20.44 1.30 -9.65
N ALA A 184 -20.22 0.02 -9.34
CA ALA A 184 -20.28 -1.05 -10.34
C ALA A 184 -21.68 -1.18 -10.95
N ILE A 185 -22.73 -1.10 -10.12
CA ILE A 185 -24.12 -1.15 -10.59
C ILE A 185 -24.44 0.06 -11.48
N ILE A 186 -24.04 1.27 -11.07
CA ILE A 186 -24.21 2.49 -11.88
C ILE A 186 -23.49 2.34 -13.22
N GLY A 187 -22.22 1.87 -13.20
CA GLY A 187 -21.46 1.62 -14.41
C GLY A 187 -22.13 0.60 -15.33
N PHE A 188 -22.64 -0.49 -14.78
CA PHE A 188 -23.33 -1.53 -15.54
C PHE A 188 -24.61 -1.01 -16.22
N ILE A 189 -25.43 -0.24 -15.50
CA ILE A 189 -26.64 0.36 -16.04
C ILE A 189 -26.29 1.32 -17.19
N LEU A 190 -25.30 2.19 -16.99
CA LEU A 190 -24.86 3.14 -18.02
C LEU A 190 -24.29 2.40 -19.23
N TRP A 191 -23.47 1.36 -19.04
CA TRP A 191 -22.93 0.56 -20.13
C TRP A 191 -24.02 -0.15 -20.93
N PHE A 192 -25.01 -0.71 -20.23
CA PHE A 192 -26.13 -1.39 -20.91
C PHE A 192 -27.01 -0.43 -21.73
N ILE A 193 -27.14 0.84 -21.31
CA ILE A 193 -27.95 1.85 -22.00
C ILE A 193 -27.19 2.48 -23.16
N GLU A 194 -25.94 2.90 -22.92
CA GLU A 194 -25.19 3.74 -23.86
C GLU A 194 -24.38 2.92 -24.88
N ASP A 195 -23.94 1.73 -24.49
CA ASP A 195 -23.00 0.97 -25.33
C ASP A 195 -23.13 -0.56 -25.17
N PRO A 196 -24.34 -1.12 -25.36
CA PRO A 196 -24.59 -2.55 -25.13
C PRO A 196 -23.83 -3.48 -26.08
N LEU A 197 -23.45 -3.00 -27.29
CA LEU A 197 -22.77 -3.81 -28.28
C LEU A 197 -21.31 -4.09 -27.95
N THR A 198 -20.65 -3.22 -27.19
CA THR A 198 -19.25 -3.48 -26.78
C THR A 198 -19.12 -4.66 -25.83
N PHE A 199 -20.19 -5.09 -25.17
CA PHE A 199 -20.18 -6.33 -24.38
C PHE A 199 -19.79 -7.57 -25.20
N ALA A 200 -20.25 -7.64 -26.44
CA ALA A 200 -19.99 -8.77 -27.35
C ALA A 200 -18.66 -8.67 -28.09
N ASN A 201 -18.12 -7.45 -28.24
CA ASN A 201 -17.00 -7.17 -29.16
C ASN A 201 -15.65 -6.94 -28.45
N ILE A 202 -15.58 -7.14 -27.12
CA ILE A 202 -14.30 -6.99 -26.39
C ILE A 202 -13.33 -8.10 -26.76
N THR A 203 -12.21 -7.73 -27.35
CA THR A 203 -11.09 -8.65 -27.60
C THR A 203 -10.21 -8.75 -26.34
N TRP A 204 -10.32 -9.85 -25.63
CA TRP A 204 -9.59 -10.07 -24.39
C TRP A 204 -8.13 -10.41 -24.63
N SER A 205 -7.21 -9.61 -24.10
CA SER A 205 -5.78 -9.93 -24.03
C SER A 205 -5.35 -10.21 -22.60
N LYS A 206 -4.28 -10.98 -22.41
CA LYS A 206 -3.71 -11.23 -21.05
C LYS A 206 -3.34 -9.92 -20.35
N ARG A 207 -2.76 -8.96 -21.09
CA ARG A 207 -2.35 -7.66 -20.54
C ARG A 207 -3.57 -6.85 -20.09
N MET A 208 -4.61 -6.79 -20.90
CA MET A 208 -5.88 -6.10 -20.56
C MET A 208 -6.52 -6.70 -19.29
N LEU A 209 -6.60 -8.03 -19.20
CA LEU A 209 -7.12 -8.71 -18.01
C LEU A 209 -6.29 -8.37 -16.76
N SER A 210 -4.97 -8.38 -16.88
CA SER A 210 -4.09 -7.99 -15.78
C SER A 210 -4.28 -6.53 -15.38
N SER A 211 -4.37 -5.60 -16.34
CA SER A 211 -4.60 -4.17 -16.06
C SER A 211 -5.95 -3.94 -15.36
N ILE A 212 -7.02 -4.61 -15.82
CA ILE A 212 -8.34 -4.56 -15.16
C ILE A 212 -8.24 -5.11 -13.72
N PHE A 213 -7.54 -6.23 -13.52
CA PHE A 213 -7.35 -6.80 -12.18
C PHE A 213 -6.55 -5.87 -11.26
N ILE A 214 -5.45 -5.30 -11.76
CA ILE A 214 -4.59 -4.36 -11.02
C ILE A 214 -5.40 -3.13 -10.61
N LEU A 215 -6.15 -2.54 -11.54
CA LEU A 215 -7.02 -1.40 -11.28
C LEU A 215 -8.11 -1.75 -10.26
N ALA A 216 -8.77 -2.90 -10.40
CA ALA A 216 -9.80 -3.35 -9.47
C ALA A 216 -9.26 -3.57 -8.07
N PHE A 217 -8.10 -4.23 -7.94
CA PHE A 217 -7.54 -4.58 -6.64
C PHE A 217 -6.91 -3.36 -5.95
N PHE A 218 -5.96 -2.67 -6.60
CA PHE A 218 -5.20 -1.59 -5.97
C PHE A 218 -5.91 -0.25 -5.99
N SER A 219 -6.39 0.18 -7.16
CA SER A 219 -7.00 1.50 -7.31
C SER A 219 -8.43 1.57 -6.75
N LYS A 220 -9.14 0.44 -6.68
CA LYS A 220 -10.52 0.40 -6.19
C LYS A 220 -10.64 -0.31 -4.84
N ALA A 221 -10.40 -1.62 -4.74
CA ALA A 221 -10.64 -2.34 -3.49
C ALA A 221 -9.72 -1.85 -2.36
N TYR A 222 -8.40 -1.85 -2.59
CA TYR A 222 -7.43 -1.43 -1.58
C TYR A 222 -7.54 0.08 -1.27
N ALA A 223 -7.44 0.93 -2.31
CA ALA A 223 -7.37 2.37 -2.10
C ALA A 223 -8.59 2.94 -1.38
N TYR A 224 -9.81 2.52 -1.74
CA TYR A 224 -11.01 3.05 -1.09
C TYR A 224 -11.26 2.50 0.32
N ILE A 225 -10.77 1.30 0.67
CA ILE A 225 -10.75 0.87 2.07
C ILE A 225 -9.80 1.77 2.87
N MET A 226 -8.57 1.93 2.38
CA MET A 226 -7.56 2.75 3.07
C MET A 226 -8.02 4.19 3.22
N LEU A 227 -8.65 4.75 2.17
CA LEU A 227 -9.17 6.12 2.16
C LEU A 227 -10.25 6.32 3.23
N MET A 228 -11.24 5.44 3.31
CA MET A 228 -12.32 5.57 4.29
C MET A 228 -11.80 5.50 5.74
N TYR A 229 -10.80 4.63 5.98
CA TYR A 229 -10.15 4.59 7.29
C TYR A 229 -9.29 5.81 7.54
N ALA A 230 -8.56 6.30 6.55
CA ALA A 230 -7.75 7.50 6.68
C ALA A 230 -8.61 8.75 6.93
N GLU A 231 -9.70 8.95 6.20
CA GLU A 231 -10.62 10.08 6.35
C GLU A 231 -11.34 10.11 7.71
N LYS A 232 -11.48 8.97 8.37
CA LYS A 232 -12.01 8.93 9.74
C LYS A 232 -11.09 9.66 10.74
N TYR A 233 -9.78 9.68 10.50
CA TYR A 233 -8.76 10.20 11.43
C TYR A 233 -7.99 11.41 10.87
N ALA A 234 -8.14 11.72 9.58
CA ALA A 234 -7.60 12.91 8.92
C ALA A 234 -8.74 13.88 8.56
N ASP A 235 -8.42 15.16 8.46
CA ASP A 235 -9.33 16.16 7.89
C ASP A 235 -9.23 16.17 6.35
N ALA A 236 -10.28 16.68 5.68
CA ALA A 236 -10.34 16.72 4.21
C ALA A 236 -9.18 17.49 3.57
N ILE A 237 -8.64 18.51 4.24
CA ILE A 237 -7.49 19.27 3.75
C ILE A 237 -6.22 18.41 3.80
N SER A 238 -5.99 17.69 4.89
CA SER A 238 -4.84 16.77 5.00
C SER A 238 -4.87 15.67 3.93
N VAL A 239 -6.06 15.16 3.59
CA VAL A 239 -6.24 14.20 2.50
C VAL A 239 -5.77 14.79 1.17
N THR A 240 -6.25 15.99 0.82
CA THR A 240 -5.89 16.63 -0.47
C THR A 240 -4.44 17.11 -0.52
N VAL A 241 -3.86 17.54 0.60
CA VAL A 241 -2.43 17.89 0.70
C VAL A 241 -1.56 16.68 0.34
N ILE A 242 -1.85 15.50 0.88
CA ILE A 242 -1.08 14.31 0.57
C ILE A 242 -1.36 13.84 -0.87
N ALA A 243 -2.61 13.86 -1.30
CA ALA A 243 -2.99 13.53 -2.68
C ALA A 243 -2.31 14.44 -3.71
N SER A 244 -2.00 15.70 -3.38
CA SER A 244 -1.29 16.62 -4.27
C SER A 244 0.15 16.19 -4.60
N THR A 245 0.70 15.18 -3.92
CA THR A 245 1.98 14.55 -4.27
C THR A 245 1.85 13.53 -5.42
N GLU A 246 0.64 13.24 -5.86
CA GLU A 246 0.33 12.27 -6.93
C GLU A 246 1.09 12.54 -8.24
N PRO A 247 1.23 13.77 -8.76
CA PRO A 247 2.01 14.05 -9.97
C PRO A 247 3.49 13.65 -9.85
N ILE A 248 4.08 13.79 -8.65
CA ILE A 248 5.46 13.38 -8.39
C ILE A 248 5.59 11.87 -8.52
N VAL A 249 4.66 11.16 -7.89
CA VAL A 249 4.63 9.69 -7.91
C VAL A 249 4.36 9.19 -9.33
N THR A 250 3.39 9.80 -10.05
CA THR A 250 3.06 9.46 -11.44
C THR A 250 4.27 9.65 -12.35
N LEU A 251 4.96 10.79 -12.25
CA LEU A 251 6.17 11.05 -13.03
C LEU A 251 7.27 10.02 -12.73
N THR A 252 7.51 9.75 -11.44
CA THR A 252 8.53 8.78 -11.03
C THR A 252 8.21 7.39 -11.59
N LEU A 253 6.96 6.97 -11.53
CA LEU A 253 6.54 5.67 -12.08
C LEU A 253 6.63 5.65 -13.61
N ALA A 254 6.27 6.73 -14.30
CA ALA A 254 6.35 6.83 -15.76
C ALA A 254 7.80 6.84 -16.28
N LEU A 255 8.77 7.27 -15.48
CA LEU A 255 10.20 7.15 -15.77
C LEU A 255 10.72 5.70 -15.58
N LEU A 256 10.09 4.91 -14.71
CA LEU A 256 10.54 3.56 -14.36
C LEU A 256 9.78 2.46 -15.10
N ILE A 257 8.50 2.68 -15.39
CA ILE A 257 7.60 1.69 -16.00
C ILE A 257 7.36 2.09 -17.46
N PRO A 258 7.83 1.29 -18.43
CA PRO A 258 7.60 1.58 -19.84
C PRO A 258 6.10 1.44 -20.20
N ASN A 259 5.65 2.30 -21.11
CA ASN A 259 4.30 2.24 -21.69
C ASN A 259 4.11 1.00 -22.59
N MET A 260 2.93 0.87 -23.22
CA MET A 260 2.64 -0.25 -24.14
C MET A 260 3.60 -0.34 -25.33
N GLN A 261 4.21 0.78 -25.74
CA GLN A 261 5.18 0.87 -26.82
C GLN A 261 6.61 0.52 -26.37
N GLY A 262 6.82 0.24 -25.07
CA GLY A 262 8.13 -0.01 -24.49
C GLY A 262 8.93 1.25 -24.20
N GLU A 263 8.31 2.43 -24.26
CA GLU A 263 8.95 3.73 -24.03
C GLU A 263 8.69 4.22 -22.61
N THR A 264 9.71 4.81 -21.98
CA THR A 264 9.58 5.52 -20.70
C THR A 264 9.48 7.03 -20.97
N GLU A 265 8.84 7.77 -20.05
CA GLU A 265 8.84 9.22 -20.14
C GLU A 265 10.27 9.78 -19.95
N ASN A 266 10.57 10.90 -20.63
CA ASN A 266 11.88 11.53 -20.53
C ASN A 266 12.01 12.32 -19.22
N PHE A 267 13.19 12.23 -18.61
CA PHE A 267 13.51 13.00 -17.40
C PHE A 267 13.42 14.50 -17.66
N SER A 268 12.67 15.22 -16.84
CA SER A 268 12.55 16.67 -16.87
C SER A 268 13.06 17.31 -15.58
N ALA A 269 14.10 18.13 -15.67
CA ALA A 269 14.60 18.89 -14.53
C ALA A 269 13.53 19.84 -13.94
N ARG A 270 12.60 20.35 -14.76
CA ARG A 270 11.47 21.16 -14.32
C ARG A 270 10.50 20.34 -13.47
N ALA A 271 10.18 19.12 -13.90
CA ALA A 271 9.31 18.22 -13.16
C ALA A 271 9.91 17.89 -11.79
N LEU A 272 11.22 17.64 -11.72
CA LEU A 272 11.92 17.42 -10.45
C LEU A 272 11.87 18.67 -9.55
N ALA A 273 12.16 19.86 -10.10
CA ALA A 273 12.09 21.12 -9.33
C ALA A 273 10.67 21.35 -8.78
N GLY A 274 9.66 21.19 -9.63
CA GLY A 274 8.25 21.28 -9.20
C GLY A 274 7.90 20.25 -8.12
N ALA A 275 8.39 19.01 -8.26
CA ALA A 275 8.22 17.95 -7.27
C ALA A 275 8.76 18.35 -5.89
N VAL A 276 9.96 18.92 -5.83
CA VAL A 276 10.57 19.40 -4.57
C VAL A 276 9.71 20.50 -3.94
N VAL A 277 9.23 21.47 -4.75
CA VAL A 277 8.37 22.55 -4.25
C VAL A 277 7.04 22.01 -3.73
N ILE A 278 6.41 21.05 -4.41
CA ILE A 278 5.18 20.39 -3.95
C ILE A 278 5.42 19.69 -2.60
N ALA A 279 6.52 18.95 -2.48
CA ALA A 279 6.86 18.26 -1.22
C ALA A 279 7.05 19.26 -0.06
N VAL A 280 7.72 20.38 -0.28
CA VAL A 280 7.88 21.45 0.72
C VAL A 280 6.52 22.04 1.09
N GLY A 281 5.66 22.32 0.12
CA GLY A 281 4.30 22.83 0.35
C GLY A 281 3.44 21.87 1.15
N ALA A 282 3.52 20.56 0.87
CA ALA A 282 2.82 19.52 1.62
C ALA A 282 3.28 19.45 3.10
N ILE A 283 4.59 19.56 3.35
CA ILE A 283 5.17 19.62 4.69
C ILE A 283 4.68 20.87 5.43
N VAL A 284 4.68 22.03 4.78
CA VAL A 284 4.19 23.31 5.38
C VAL A 284 2.71 23.21 5.71
N ALA A 285 1.87 22.70 4.79
CA ALA A 285 0.43 22.54 5.01
C ALA A 285 0.11 21.56 6.15
N GLY A 286 0.88 20.49 6.28
CA GLY A 286 0.71 19.45 7.31
C GLY A 286 1.35 19.79 8.66
N SER A 287 2.15 20.86 8.75
CA SER A 287 2.86 21.26 9.98
C SER A 287 2.04 22.28 10.78
N ASP A 288 2.26 22.32 12.11
CA ASP A 288 1.71 23.36 12.99
C ASP A 288 2.69 24.55 13.19
N PHE A 289 3.66 24.68 12.30
CA PHE A 289 4.79 25.61 12.45
C PHE A 289 4.37 27.08 12.64
N LEU A 290 3.33 27.56 11.93
CA LEU A 290 2.83 28.93 12.05
C LEU A 290 1.76 29.09 13.14
N SER A 291 1.15 28.01 13.64
CA SER A 291 0.15 28.02 14.70
C SER A 291 0.76 27.96 16.09
N SER A 292 2.02 27.58 16.21
CA SER A 292 2.74 27.28 17.46
C SER A 292 3.00 28.48 18.39
N ARG A 293 2.50 29.67 18.10
CA ARG A 293 2.78 30.86 18.90
C ARG A 293 1.76 31.20 19.99
N LYS A 294 0.69 30.40 20.18
CA LYS A 294 -0.35 30.66 21.21
C LYS A 294 -1.06 29.43 21.80
N LYS A 295 -0.40 28.30 21.98
CA LYS A 295 -0.93 27.27 22.90
C LYS A 295 -0.03 27.21 24.12
N GLY A 296 -0.53 27.77 25.22
CA GLY A 296 0.12 27.67 26.54
C GLY A 296 0.17 26.22 27.01
N LYS A 297 1.19 25.89 27.78
CA LYS A 297 1.48 24.56 28.36
C LYS A 297 0.33 23.91 29.19
N SER A 298 -0.84 24.53 29.29
CA SER A 298 -2.00 23.99 30.02
C SER A 298 -2.83 22.97 29.21
N ASP A 299 -2.80 23.03 27.86
CA ASP A 299 -3.66 22.16 27.04
C ASP A 299 -2.98 20.82 26.66
N GLU A 300 -1.65 20.79 26.65
CA GLU A 300 -0.92 19.52 26.39
C GLU A 300 -1.10 18.52 27.54
N ASN A 301 -1.05 18.98 28.79
CA ASN A 301 -1.26 18.12 29.98
C ASN A 301 -2.72 17.64 30.13
N ALA A 302 -3.70 18.40 29.63
CA ALA A 302 -5.11 18.01 29.67
C ALA A 302 -5.45 16.98 28.57
N ILE A 303 -4.80 17.08 27.41
CA ILE A 303 -4.97 16.14 26.29
C ILE A 303 -4.24 14.82 26.57
N GLU A 304 -3.04 14.86 27.17
CA GLU A 304 -2.31 13.66 27.61
C GLU A 304 -3.06 12.91 28.72
N HIS A 305 -3.63 13.60 29.70
CA HIS A 305 -4.39 12.97 30.78
C HIS A 305 -5.76 12.42 30.37
N SER A 306 -6.43 13.00 29.37
CA SER A 306 -7.67 12.44 28.82
C SER A 306 -7.40 11.25 27.91
N SER A 307 -6.33 11.30 27.10
CA SER A 307 -5.85 10.22 26.25
C SER A 307 -5.42 8.98 27.07
N ASP A 308 -4.72 9.18 28.19
CA ASP A 308 -4.30 8.08 29.07
C ASP A 308 -5.48 7.42 29.80
N LYS A 309 -6.52 8.18 30.13
CA LYS A 309 -7.72 7.64 30.79
C LYS A 309 -8.59 6.84 29.82
N GLU A 310 -8.80 7.36 28.59
CA GLU A 310 -9.46 6.62 27.52
C GLU A 310 -8.66 5.37 27.10
N ALA A 311 -7.33 5.45 27.02
CA ALA A 311 -6.47 4.32 26.74
C ALA A 311 -6.60 3.21 27.81
N ARG A 312 -6.66 3.56 29.10
CA ARG A 312 -6.85 2.60 30.21
C ARG A 312 -8.25 1.99 30.22
N GLU A 313 -9.30 2.76 29.91
CA GLU A 313 -10.66 2.24 29.80
C GLU A 313 -10.83 1.32 28.58
N VAL A 314 -10.19 1.64 27.46
CA VAL A 314 -10.13 0.78 26.28
C VAL A 314 -9.31 -0.48 26.56
N GLU A 315 -8.20 -0.38 27.27
CA GLU A 315 -7.36 -1.53 27.67
C GLU A 315 -8.11 -2.47 28.64
N ALA A 316 -8.88 -1.92 29.58
CA ALA A 316 -9.74 -2.69 30.48
C ALA A 316 -10.91 -3.38 29.74
N ALA A 317 -11.54 -2.68 28.80
CA ALA A 317 -12.60 -3.22 27.95
C ALA A 317 -12.09 -4.31 26.99
N VAL A 318 -10.87 -4.16 26.47
CA VAL A 318 -10.19 -5.14 25.64
C VAL A 318 -9.80 -6.39 26.43
N ARG A 319 -9.38 -6.23 27.68
CA ARG A 319 -9.08 -7.35 28.60
C ARG A 319 -10.32 -8.18 28.92
N LEU A 320 -11.44 -7.53 29.24
CA LEU A 320 -12.72 -8.19 29.52
C LEU A 320 -13.32 -8.87 28.28
N LYS A 321 -13.08 -8.32 27.07
CA LYS A 321 -13.45 -8.98 25.80
C LYS A 321 -12.54 -10.16 25.48
N GLY A 322 -11.24 -10.06 25.75
CA GLY A 322 -10.26 -11.12 25.55
C GLY A 322 -10.58 -12.39 26.34
N GLU A 323 -11.02 -12.24 27.59
CA GLU A 323 -11.41 -13.39 28.43
C GLU A 323 -12.71 -14.09 27.97
N LYS A 324 -13.64 -13.38 27.32
CA LYS A 324 -14.85 -13.98 26.72
C LYS A 324 -14.57 -14.71 25.40
N ASP A 325 -13.59 -14.24 24.63
CA ASP A 325 -13.22 -14.85 23.35
C ASP A 325 -12.34 -16.11 23.51
N GLU A 326 -11.69 -16.30 24.65
CA GLU A 326 -10.90 -17.53 24.92
C GLU A 326 -11.75 -18.81 24.97
N LYS A 327 -13.02 -18.72 25.37
CA LYS A 327 -13.92 -19.88 25.42
C LYS A 327 -14.43 -20.35 24.06
N ASN A 328 -14.25 -19.59 23.00
CA ASN A 328 -14.78 -19.88 21.65
C ASN A 328 -13.68 -19.97 20.57
N GLN A 329 -12.45 -20.36 20.94
CA GLN A 329 -11.35 -20.44 19.97
C GLN A 329 -11.53 -21.65 19.03
N PRO A 330 -11.40 -21.45 17.70
CA PRO A 330 -11.33 -22.56 16.76
C PRO A 330 -10.12 -23.45 17.11
N GLY A 331 -10.24 -24.77 16.94
CA GLY A 331 -9.14 -25.70 17.20
C GLY A 331 -7.83 -25.22 16.54
N LYS A 332 -6.69 -25.44 17.17
CA LYS A 332 -5.37 -24.93 16.74
C LYS A 332 -5.10 -25.17 15.24
N ILE A 333 -5.47 -26.35 14.72
CA ILE A 333 -5.28 -26.71 13.30
C ILE A 333 -6.09 -25.78 12.38
N ARG A 334 -7.36 -25.50 12.72
CA ARG A 334 -8.21 -24.61 11.93
C ARG A 334 -7.70 -23.17 11.93
N LEU A 335 -7.11 -22.72 13.03
CA LEU A 335 -6.46 -21.43 13.13
C LEU A 335 -5.23 -21.35 12.22
N TYR A 336 -4.34 -22.32 12.29
CA TYR A 336 -3.13 -22.38 11.47
C TYR A 336 -3.46 -22.48 9.98
N LEU A 337 -4.42 -23.31 9.60
CA LEU A 337 -4.87 -23.41 8.21
C LEU A 337 -5.41 -22.07 7.70
N ARG A 338 -6.17 -21.34 8.51
CA ARG A 338 -6.69 -20.02 8.15
C ARG A 338 -5.56 -19.00 7.99
N GLN A 339 -4.58 -18.96 8.90
CA GLN A 339 -3.42 -18.07 8.81
C GLN A 339 -2.58 -18.38 7.57
N PHE A 340 -2.37 -19.67 7.27
CA PHE A 340 -1.70 -20.14 6.07
C PHE A 340 -2.42 -19.66 4.80
N MET A 341 -3.73 -19.88 4.70
CA MET A 341 -4.53 -19.48 3.54
C MET A 341 -4.59 -17.96 3.36
N LEU A 342 -4.69 -17.19 4.46
CA LEU A 342 -4.67 -15.71 4.42
C LEU A 342 -3.34 -15.14 3.95
N SER A 343 -2.25 -15.87 4.04
CA SER A 343 -0.95 -15.49 3.50
C SER A 343 -0.77 -16.01 2.08
N MET A 344 -1.11 -17.27 1.83
CA MET A 344 -0.91 -17.96 0.57
C MET A 344 -1.76 -17.41 -0.56
N ILE A 345 -3.08 -17.25 -0.34
CA ILE A 345 -4.01 -16.85 -1.41
C ILE A 345 -3.71 -15.45 -1.93
N PRO A 346 -3.58 -14.40 -1.10
CA PRO A 346 -3.25 -13.07 -1.61
C PRO A 346 -1.89 -13.04 -2.32
N PHE A 347 -0.89 -13.76 -1.79
CA PHE A 347 0.41 -13.83 -2.44
C PHE A 347 0.32 -14.49 -3.83
N ALA A 348 -0.35 -15.64 -3.93
CA ALA A 348 -0.52 -16.35 -5.19
C ALA A 348 -1.28 -15.53 -6.22
N VAL A 349 -2.40 -14.92 -5.81
CA VAL A 349 -3.25 -14.11 -6.69
C VAL A 349 -2.51 -12.87 -7.20
N LEU A 350 -1.87 -12.12 -6.31
CA LEU A 350 -1.09 -10.94 -6.70
C LEU A 350 0.14 -11.34 -7.54
N GLY A 351 0.84 -12.41 -7.18
CA GLY A 351 1.97 -12.91 -7.94
C GLY A 351 1.57 -13.33 -9.36
N ALA A 352 0.48 -14.07 -9.51
CA ALA A 352 -0.02 -14.51 -10.82
C ALA A 352 -0.48 -13.34 -11.69
N ALA A 353 -1.19 -12.35 -11.11
CA ALA A 353 -1.70 -11.21 -11.86
C ALA A 353 -0.60 -10.34 -12.49
N PHE A 354 0.57 -10.27 -11.87
CA PHE A 354 1.70 -9.45 -12.32
C PHE A 354 2.71 -10.20 -13.20
N LYS A 355 2.48 -11.47 -13.54
CA LYS A 355 3.35 -12.24 -14.45
C LYS A 355 3.57 -11.60 -15.82
N VAL A 356 2.66 -10.72 -16.26
CA VAL A 356 2.79 -9.97 -17.53
C VAL A 356 3.76 -8.79 -17.44
N MET A 357 4.14 -8.36 -16.22
CA MET A 357 5.04 -7.23 -15.99
C MET A 357 6.47 -7.71 -15.75
N VAL A 358 7.06 -8.29 -16.76
CA VAL A 358 8.40 -8.90 -16.71
C VAL A 358 9.48 -7.82 -16.54
N LEU A 359 10.36 -7.99 -15.57
CA LEU A 359 11.57 -7.19 -15.34
C LEU A 359 12.82 -7.92 -15.89
N VAL A 360 12.90 -9.22 -15.66
CA VAL A 360 13.93 -10.10 -16.20
C VAL A 360 13.25 -11.37 -16.69
N GLU A 361 13.34 -11.64 -17.97
CA GLU A 361 12.66 -12.76 -18.63
C GLU A 361 13.01 -14.09 -17.96
N GLY A 362 11.98 -14.87 -17.60
CA GLY A 362 12.12 -16.16 -16.95
C GLY A 362 12.50 -16.14 -15.46
N PHE A 363 12.80 -14.97 -14.87
CA PHE A 363 13.30 -14.88 -13.48
C PHE A 363 12.49 -13.99 -12.57
N THR A 364 12.16 -12.76 -12.97
CA THR A 364 11.42 -11.84 -12.08
C THR A 364 10.57 -10.83 -12.83
N GLU A 365 9.48 -10.48 -12.20
CA GLU A 365 8.52 -9.47 -12.64
C GLU A 365 8.32 -8.40 -11.55
N VAL A 366 7.53 -7.37 -11.81
CA VAL A 366 7.03 -6.47 -10.76
C VAL A 366 6.14 -7.29 -9.83
N ARG A 367 6.48 -7.36 -8.52
CA ARG A 367 5.86 -8.27 -7.54
C ARG A 367 5.22 -7.55 -6.34
N PRO A 368 4.04 -6.93 -6.48
CA PRO A 368 3.32 -6.36 -5.32
C PRO A 368 2.96 -7.41 -4.26
N ALA A 369 2.93 -8.69 -4.63
CA ALA A 369 2.81 -9.81 -3.70
C ALA A 369 3.85 -9.77 -2.56
N ASN A 370 5.02 -9.17 -2.81
CA ASN A 370 6.09 -9.02 -1.83
C ASN A 370 5.78 -8.01 -0.70
N ALA A 371 4.63 -7.33 -0.75
CA ALA A 371 4.07 -6.63 0.41
C ALA A 371 3.63 -7.58 1.53
N ILE A 372 3.28 -8.83 1.19
CA ILE A 372 2.66 -9.78 2.11
C ILE A 372 3.65 -10.44 3.08
N PRO A 373 4.88 -10.84 2.69
CA PRO A 373 5.79 -11.59 3.54
C PRO A 373 6.05 -10.93 4.90
N THR A 374 6.48 -9.67 4.93
CA THR A 374 6.74 -8.95 6.18
C THR A 374 5.48 -8.89 7.06
N VAL A 375 4.32 -8.58 6.47
CA VAL A 375 3.04 -8.51 7.17
C VAL A 375 2.63 -9.87 7.71
N ALA A 376 2.67 -10.92 6.89
CA ALA A 376 2.29 -12.27 7.26
C ALA A 376 3.23 -12.87 8.31
N GLY A 377 4.52 -12.60 8.21
CA GLY A 377 5.50 -12.99 9.21
C GLY A 377 5.21 -12.36 10.56
N LEU A 378 5.06 -11.05 10.63
CA LEU A 378 4.75 -10.32 11.85
C LEU A 378 3.36 -10.68 12.42
N ALA A 379 2.37 -10.94 11.55
CA ALA A 379 1.00 -11.26 11.95
C ALA A 379 0.79 -12.73 12.34
N PHE A 380 1.37 -13.67 11.62
CA PHE A 380 1.05 -15.10 11.70
C PHE A 380 2.28 -16.00 11.97
N GLY A 381 3.47 -15.39 12.10
CA GLY A 381 4.71 -16.11 12.40
C GLY A 381 5.12 -17.09 11.31
N ALA A 382 5.67 -18.24 11.69
CA ALA A 382 6.17 -19.27 10.79
C ALA A 382 5.08 -19.81 9.82
N VAL A 383 3.82 -19.85 10.27
CA VAL A 383 2.69 -20.32 9.45
C VAL A 383 2.42 -19.34 8.30
N GLY A 384 2.50 -18.02 8.59
CA GLY A 384 2.40 -16.97 7.58
C GLY A 384 3.56 -17.03 6.58
N ALA A 385 4.78 -17.27 7.06
CA ALA A 385 5.96 -17.45 6.22
C ALA A 385 5.81 -18.65 5.26
N LEU A 386 5.31 -19.78 5.76
CA LEU A 386 5.04 -20.95 4.92
C LEU A 386 3.95 -20.67 3.88
N GLY A 387 2.91 -19.90 4.27
CA GLY A 387 1.86 -19.45 3.34
C GLY A 387 2.42 -18.61 2.19
N CYS A 388 3.31 -17.64 2.48
CA CYS A 388 3.96 -16.83 1.45
C CYS A 388 4.84 -17.68 0.51
N ALA A 389 5.61 -18.60 1.06
CA ALA A 389 6.44 -19.53 0.28
C ALA A 389 5.60 -20.41 -0.68
N ALA A 390 4.52 -21.00 -0.16
CA ALA A 390 3.59 -21.78 -0.98
C ALA A 390 2.87 -20.91 -2.02
N GLY A 391 2.47 -19.69 -1.64
CA GLY A 391 1.86 -18.72 -2.56
C GLY A 391 2.78 -18.32 -3.70
N ASN A 392 4.10 -18.17 -3.45
CA ASN A 392 5.08 -17.94 -4.50
C ASN A 392 5.13 -19.11 -5.49
N LEU A 393 5.20 -20.35 -4.98
CA LEU A 393 5.25 -21.53 -5.83
C LEU A 393 4.00 -21.65 -6.72
N ILE A 394 2.81 -21.37 -6.14
CA ILE A 394 1.55 -21.33 -6.90
C ILE A 394 1.59 -20.23 -7.98
N ALA A 395 2.07 -19.02 -7.64
CA ALA A 395 2.20 -17.94 -8.61
C ALA A 395 3.12 -18.31 -9.76
N ASP A 396 4.22 -19.04 -9.50
CA ASP A 396 5.16 -19.48 -10.52
C ASP A 396 4.55 -20.50 -11.49
N CYS A 397 3.52 -21.26 -11.09
CA CYS A 397 2.78 -22.14 -12.00
C CYS A 397 2.12 -21.39 -13.17
N PHE A 398 1.92 -20.06 -13.06
CA PHE A 398 1.32 -19.24 -14.10
C PHE A 398 2.32 -18.68 -15.11
N GLY A 399 3.60 -19.05 -15.08
CA GLY A 399 4.53 -18.62 -16.13
C GLY A 399 6.01 -18.89 -15.93
N THR A 400 6.50 -19.07 -14.70
CA THR A 400 7.95 -19.17 -14.39
C THR A 400 8.33 -20.41 -13.60
N LEU A 401 7.45 -21.43 -13.54
CA LEU A 401 7.73 -22.63 -12.73
C LEU A 401 8.91 -23.41 -13.31
N ASN A 402 9.98 -23.50 -12.55
CA ASN A 402 11.16 -24.28 -12.85
C ASN A 402 11.90 -24.64 -11.55
N LEU A 403 13.07 -25.30 -11.63
CA LEU A 403 13.85 -25.68 -10.44
C LEU A 403 14.28 -24.47 -9.62
N THR A 404 14.45 -23.29 -10.23
CA THR A 404 14.81 -22.07 -9.49
C THR A 404 13.66 -21.55 -8.63
N SER A 405 12.42 -21.99 -8.87
CA SER A 405 11.26 -21.67 -8.02
C SER A 405 11.40 -22.22 -6.58
N LEU A 406 12.25 -23.24 -6.36
CA LEU A 406 12.61 -23.67 -5.01
C LEU A 406 13.40 -22.61 -4.25
N LEU A 407 14.29 -21.88 -4.91
CA LEU A 407 14.96 -20.73 -4.32
C LEU A 407 13.96 -19.62 -4.00
N GLY A 408 13.00 -19.37 -4.90
CA GLY A 408 11.88 -18.46 -4.67
C GLY A 408 11.03 -18.85 -3.46
N PHE A 409 10.75 -20.14 -3.26
CA PHE A 409 10.06 -20.67 -2.08
C PHE A 409 10.83 -20.37 -0.79
N VAL A 410 12.13 -20.71 -0.75
CA VAL A 410 12.99 -20.46 0.42
C VAL A 410 13.16 -18.96 0.65
N GLY A 411 13.40 -18.18 -0.40
CA GLY A 411 13.57 -16.73 -0.33
C GLY A 411 12.33 -16.03 0.27
N ASN A 412 11.13 -16.36 -0.21
CA ASN A 412 9.89 -15.76 0.29
C ASN A 412 9.51 -16.28 1.69
N PHE A 413 9.87 -17.53 2.02
CA PHE A 413 9.79 -18.00 3.40
C PHE A 413 10.63 -17.13 4.34
N MET A 414 11.90 -16.89 3.99
CA MET A 414 12.83 -16.12 4.81
C MET A 414 12.47 -14.63 4.86
N ALA A 415 11.94 -14.06 3.76
CA ALA A 415 11.43 -12.69 3.73
C ALA A 415 10.31 -12.43 4.75
N ALA A 416 9.55 -13.46 5.12
CA ALA A 416 8.52 -13.39 6.15
C ALA A 416 9.03 -13.85 7.52
N TYR A 417 9.83 -14.90 7.56
CA TYR A 417 10.27 -15.52 8.80
C TYR A 417 11.29 -14.69 9.59
N ILE A 418 12.22 -14.03 8.88
CA ILE A 418 13.21 -13.15 9.52
C ILE A 418 12.55 -11.95 10.22
N PRO A 419 11.68 -11.16 9.57
CA PRO A 419 10.93 -10.10 10.26
C PRO A 419 10.22 -10.58 11.52
N TYR A 420 9.53 -11.71 11.45
CA TYR A 420 8.86 -12.33 12.60
C TYR A 420 9.82 -12.61 13.75
N ARG A 421 10.88 -13.37 13.49
CA ARG A 421 11.82 -13.78 14.55
C ARG A 421 12.62 -12.60 15.08
N MET A 422 13.04 -11.68 14.20
CA MET A 422 13.77 -10.48 14.57
C MET A 422 12.93 -9.56 15.47
N TRP A 423 11.64 -9.35 15.15
CA TRP A 423 10.75 -8.59 16.00
C TRP A 423 10.72 -9.14 17.43
N TYR A 424 10.37 -10.43 17.58
CA TYR A 424 10.22 -11.05 18.88
C TYR A 424 11.55 -11.38 19.58
N THR A 425 12.68 -11.24 18.90
CA THR A 425 14.01 -11.22 19.53
C THR A 425 14.28 -9.86 20.18
N LEU A 426 13.80 -8.77 19.59
CA LEU A 426 14.07 -7.40 20.01
C LEU A 426 12.96 -6.79 20.87
N ARG A 427 11.72 -7.27 20.76
CA ARG A 427 10.54 -6.76 21.47
C ARG A 427 9.75 -7.90 22.12
N GLU A 428 9.11 -7.59 23.24
CA GLU A 428 8.20 -8.51 23.95
C GLU A 428 6.74 -8.24 23.58
N GLU A 429 6.44 -7.03 23.07
CA GLU A 429 5.11 -6.64 22.66
C GLU A 429 4.72 -7.20 21.30
N LYS A 430 3.41 -7.34 21.08
CA LYS A 430 2.85 -7.69 19.78
C LYS A 430 3.33 -6.69 18.74
N ALA A 431 3.66 -7.19 17.55
CA ALA A 431 4.13 -6.33 16.47
C ALA A 431 3.08 -5.27 16.10
N ASN A 432 3.49 -4.01 16.09
CA ASN A 432 2.68 -2.84 15.76
C ASN A 432 3.60 -1.69 15.32
N VAL A 433 3.04 -0.60 14.79
CA VAL A 433 3.79 0.58 14.37
C VAL A 433 3.28 1.87 15.01
N HIS A 434 2.61 1.77 16.15
CA HIS A 434 2.02 2.92 16.85
C HIS A 434 3.06 3.92 17.35
N THR A 435 4.29 3.47 17.61
CA THR A 435 5.40 4.33 18.05
C THR A 435 6.45 4.48 16.96
N TRP A 436 7.19 5.60 16.98
CA TRP A 436 8.31 5.79 16.05
C TRP A 436 9.36 4.67 16.14
N LYS A 437 9.62 4.18 17.35
CA LYS A 437 10.57 3.07 17.58
C LYS A 437 10.10 1.78 16.92
N ASN A 438 8.81 1.50 16.96
CA ASN A 438 8.22 0.32 16.33
C ASN A 438 8.17 0.46 14.81
N LEU A 439 7.89 1.66 14.30
CA LEU A 439 7.99 1.93 12.87
C LEU A 439 9.43 1.70 12.35
N MET A 440 10.44 2.22 13.04
CA MET A 440 11.84 1.98 12.66
C MET A 440 12.21 0.50 12.74
N LEU A 441 11.68 -0.21 13.73
CA LEU A 441 11.89 -1.66 13.83
C LEU A 441 11.20 -2.40 12.68
N TYR A 442 9.98 -2.02 12.30
CA TYR A 442 9.31 -2.58 11.12
C TYR A 442 10.18 -2.41 9.87
N LEU A 443 10.64 -1.19 9.60
CA LEU A 443 11.48 -0.88 8.44
C LEU A 443 12.79 -1.68 8.46
N TRP A 444 13.44 -1.79 9.62
CA TRP A 444 14.65 -2.58 9.76
C TRP A 444 14.43 -4.06 9.52
N THR A 445 13.38 -4.66 10.10
CA THR A 445 13.07 -6.08 9.89
C THR A 445 12.70 -6.38 8.45
N ALA A 446 11.93 -5.49 7.79
CA ALA A 446 11.59 -5.60 6.37
C ALA A 446 12.85 -5.52 5.49
N TYR A 447 13.78 -4.61 5.81
CA TYR A 447 15.05 -4.46 5.10
C TYR A 447 15.90 -5.72 5.18
N VAL A 448 16.10 -6.27 6.39
CA VAL A 448 16.89 -7.51 6.57
C VAL A 448 16.21 -8.71 5.90
N GLY A 449 14.89 -8.79 5.96
CA GLY A 449 14.12 -9.82 5.25
C GLY A 449 14.29 -9.73 3.73
N ALA A 450 14.22 -8.50 3.18
CA ALA A 450 14.41 -8.25 1.75
C ALA A 450 15.83 -8.57 1.28
N LEU A 451 16.85 -8.16 2.04
CA LEU A 451 18.25 -8.48 1.77
C LEU A 451 18.50 -9.99 1.76
N SER A 452 17.93 -10.70 2.73
CA SER A 452 18.07 -12.15 2.83
C SER A 452 17.42 -12.87 1.67
N CYS A 453 16.24 -12.43 1.24
CA CYS A 453 15.57 -12.97 0.06
C CYS A 453 16.38 -12.73 -1.22
N ALA A 454 16.87 -11.50 -1.41
CA ALA A 454 17.69 -11.14 -2.56
C ALA A 454 19.00 -11.95 -2.58
N TRP A 455 19.62 -12.16 -1.43
CA TRP A 455 20.81 -13.00 -1.30
C TRP A 455 20.52 -14.45 -1.69
N ILE A 456 19.45 -15.07 -1.16
CA ILE A 456 19.07 -16.45 -1.45
C ILE A 456 18.84 -16.65 -2.95
N LEU A 457 18.13 -15.72 -3.61
CA LEU A 457 17.85 -15.80 -5.03
C LEU A 457 19.10 -15.51 -5.87
N GLY A 458 19.82 -14.41 -5.63
CA GLY A 458 20.99 -14.03 -6.40
C GLY A 458 22.12 -15.05 -6.30
N PHE A 459 22.57 -15.35 -5.09
CA PHE A 459 23.65 -16.33 -4.85
C PHE A 459 23.22 -17.77 -5.04
N GLY A 460 21.95 -18.09 -4.74
CA GLY A 460 21.43 -19.41 -4.99
C GLY A 460 21.40 -19.75 -6.47
N LEU A 461 21.06 -18.80 -7.35
CA LEU A 461 21.14 -18.97 -8.80
C LEU A 461 22.58 -19.20 -9.26
N GLU A 462 23.54 -18.44 -8.73
CA GLU A 462 24.95 -18.64 -9.06
C GLU A 462 25.47 -19.97 -8.53
N PHE A 463 25.26 -20.25 -7.23
CA PHE A 463 25.82 -21.41 -6.57
C PHE A 463 25.27 -22.75 -7.08
N PHE A 464 23.94 -22.85 -7.29
CA PHE A 464 23.31 -24.11 -7.68
C PHE A 464 23.17 -24.28 -9.20
N PHE A 465 23.10 -23.17 -9.96
CA PHE A 465 22.80 -23.20 -11.38
C PHE A 465 23.88 -22.55 -12.25
N GLY A 466 24.92 -21.96 -11.65
CA GLY A 466 25.96 -21.26 -12.39
C GLY A 466 25.47 -19.96 -13.09
N LEU A 467 24.33 -19.42 -12.65
CA LEU A 467 23.65 -18.28 -13.27
C LEU A 467 23.70 -17.07 -12.34
N TRP A 468 24.76 -16.25 -12.42
CA TRP A 468 24.78 -14.97 -11.74
C TRP A 468 24.01 -13.92 -12.54
N MET A 469 23.04 -13.30 -11.88
CA MET A 469 22.28 -12.18 -12.43
C MET A 469 22.17 -11.07 -11.37
N ASP A 470 23.06 -10.11 -11.42
CA ASP A 470 23.04 -8.91 -10.57
C ASP A 470 21.72 -8.15 -10.69
N THR A 471 21.16 -8.13 -11.90
CA THR A 471 19.83 -7.54 -12.19
C THR A 471 18.72 -8.23 -11.41
N VAL A 472 18.73 -9.58 -11.33
CA VAL A 472 17.76 -10.33 -10.51
C VAL A 472 17.89 -9.97 -9.04
N TYR A 473 19.12 -9.91 -8.52
CA TYR A 473 19.36 -9.52 -7.13
C TYR A 473 18.78 -8.12 -6.84
N LYS A 474 19.08 -7.14 -7.70
CA LYS A 474 18.64 -5.75 -7.58
C LYS A 474 17.11 -5.64 -7.58
N TYR A 475 16.45 -6.30 -8.54
CA TYR A 475 14.98 -6.26 -8.63
C TYR A 475 14.29 -7.04 -7.51
N VAL A 476 14.84 -8.17 -7.07
CA VAL A 476 14.30 -8.92 -5.92
C VAL A 476 14.37 -8.08 -4.66
N LEU A 477 15.50 -7.40 -4.41
CA LEU A 477 15.63 -6.49 -3.28
C LEU A 477 14.63 -5.33 -3.36
N LEU A 478 14.53 -4.68 -4.53
CA LEU A 478 13.63 -3.55 -4.74
C LEU A 478 12.17 -3.96 -4.58
N ASN A 479 11.77 -5.10 -5.13
CA ASN A 479 10.42 -5.64 -4.98
C ASN A 479 10.08 -5.94 -3.52
N ASN A 480 10.96 -6.66 -2.81
CA ASN A 480 10.70 -7.04 -1.42
C ASN A 480 10.66 -5.83 -0.49
N LEU A 481 11.64 -4.94 -0.56
CA LEU A 481 11.70 -3.76 0.30
C LEU A 481 10.65 -2.72 -0.11
N GLY A 482 10.57 -2.40 -1.40
CA GLY A 482 9.67 -1.38 -1.92
C GLY A 482 8.21 -1.69 -1.61
N PHE A 483 7.74 -2.89 -1.92
CA PHE A 483 6.35 -3.26 -1.66
C PHE A 483 6.07 -3.54 -0.18
N SER A 484 7.05 -4.01 0.61
CA SER A 484 6.88 -4.09 2.07
C SER A 484 6.64 -2.72 2.70
N ILE A 485 7.24 -1.66 2.16
CA ILE A 485 7.04 -0.28 2.63
C ILE A 485 5.78 0.32 2.01
N ALA A 486 5.63 0.26 0.69
CA ALA A 486 4.58 0.98 -0.03
C ALA A 486 3.17 0.42 0.24
N LEU A 487 3.04 -0.89 0.32
CA LEU A 487 1.76 -1.59 0.51
C LEU A 487 1.72 -2.37 1.82
N GLY A 488 2.80 -3.03 2.20
CA GLY A 488 2.86 -3.87 3.40
C GLY A 488 2.69 -3.06 4.68
N LEU A 489 3.39 -1.95 4.84
CA LEU A 489 3.27 -1.08 6.01
C LEU A 489 1.84 -0.54 6.21
N PRO A 490 1.16 0.02 5.21
CA PRO A 490 -0.24 0.44 5.35
C PRO A 490 -1.20 -0.71 5.70
N ILE A 491 -1.05 -1.87 5.06
CA ILE A 491 -1.82 -3.07 5.42
C ILE A 491 -1.58 -3.44 6.88
N PHE A 492 -0.33 -3.39 7.32
CA PHE A 492 0.05 -3.73 8.69
C PHE A 492 -0.53 -2.74 9.71
N ILE A 493 -0.50 -1.43 9.42
CA ILE A 493 -1.17 -0.40 10.22
C ILE A 493 -2.66 -0.71 10.35
N LEU A 494 -3.33 -1.02 9.24
CA LEU A 494 -4.76 -1.27 9.24
C LEU A 494 -5.12 -2.50 10.07
N ILE A 495 -4.45 -3.63 9.89
CA ILE A 495 -4.75 -4.88 10.60
C ILE A 495 -4.37 -4.86 12.09
N THR A 496 -3.43 -4.00 12.49
CA THR A 496 -3.05 -3.79 13.89
C THR A 496 -3.85 -2.69 14.57
N SER A 497 -4.63 -1.92 13.81
CA SER A 497 -5.49 -0.86 14.33
C SER A 497 -6.72 -1.42 15.04
N ASP A 498 -7.05 -0.86 16.22
CA ASP A 498 -8.27 -1.21 16.95
C ASP A 498 -9.57 -0.88 16.21
N SER A 499 -9.46 -0.04 15.19
CA SER A 499 -10.58 0.38 14.35
C SER A 499 -10.95 -0.64 13.29
N PHE A 500 -10.09 -1.61 13.01
CA PHE A 500 -10.32 -2.60 11.99
C PHE A 500 -11.09 -3.80 12.56
N LEU A 501 -12.40 -3.74 12.49
CA LEU A 501 -13.32 -4.74 13.06
C LEU A 501 -13.47 -6.00 12.21
N LEU A 502 -12.41 -6.46 11.58
CA LEU A 502 -12.51 -7.71 10.84
C LEU A 502 -12.48 -8.93 11.76
N PRO A 503 -13.22 -9.97 11.36
CA PRO A 503 -13.02 -11.31 11.92
C PRO A 503 -11.62 -11.88 11.62
N MET A 504 -10.80 -11.14 10.86
CA MET A 504 -9.36 -11.35 10.66
C MET A 504 -8.50 -10.88 11.84
N ARG A 505 -9.07 -10.28 12.86
CA ARG A 505 -8.38 -10.10 14.14
C ARG A 505 -8.11 -11.47 14.71
N MET A 506 -7.17 -12.14 14.04
CA MET A 506 -6.58 -13.35 14.55
C MET A 506 -5.97 -13.00 15.89
N PRO A 507 -6.24 -13.78 16.95
CA PRO A 507 -5.41 -13.64 18.12
C PRO A 507 -3.98 -13.79 17.63
N TRP A 508 -3.22 -12.74 17.78
CA TRP A 508 -1.79 -12.74 17.58
C TRP A 508 -1.24 -13.74 18.60
N LYS A 509 -1.18 -15.00 18.23
CA LYS A 509 -0.28 -15.95 18.86
C LYS A 509 1.09 -15.83 18.22
N GLY A 510 1.61 -14.60 18.16
CA GLY A 510 3.02 -14.45 18.40
C GLY A 510 3.19 -15.05 19.78
N GLU A 511 4.07 -16.02 19.94
CA GLU A 511 4.44 -16.52 21.25
C GLU A 511 4.61 -15.30 22.14
N GLN A 512 3.66 -15.05 23.05
CA GLN A 512 3.89 -14.13 24.14
C GLN A 512 4.98 -14.82 24.95
N ILE A 513 6.20 -14.48 24.64
CA ILE A 513 7.36 -14.90 25.40
C ILE A 513 7.38 -13.97 26.61
N THR A 514 6.34 -14.13 27.45
CA THR A 514 6.29 -13.52 28.76
C THR A 514 7.36 -14.21 29.60
N GLY A 515 8.21 -13.42 30.24
CA GLY A 515 9.20 -13.94 31.17
C GLY A 515 10.58 -14.27 30.57
N VAL A 516 10.92 -13.81 29.36
CA VAL A 516 12.22 -14.08 28.75
C VAL A 516 13.10 -12.84 28.70
N LYS A 517 14.33 -12.96 29.20
CA LYS A 517 15.31 -11.87 29.30
C LYS A 517 15.87 -11.52 27.91
N LYS A 518 15.81 -10.23 27.56
CA LYS A 518 16.38 -9.70 26.33
C LYS A 518 17.91 -9.62 26.43
N ARG A 519 18.63 -10.27 25.51
CA ARG A 519 20.08 -10.18 25.45
C ARG A 519 20.54 -9.02 24.58
N ASN A 520 21.21 -8.03 25.18
CA ASN A 520 21.69 -6.84 24.46
C ASN A 520 22.73 -7.19 23.36
N TRP A 521 23.51 -8.26 23.52
CA TRP A 521 24.48 -8.68 22.52
C TRP A 521 23.84 -9.08 21.18
N LYS A 522 22.60 -9.66 21.21
CA LYS A 522 21.87 -9.99 19.98
C LYS A 522 21.58 -8.77 19.12
N ILE A 523 21.31 -7.62 19.75
CA ILE A 523 21.08 -6.35 19.04
C ILE A 523 22.36 -5.92 18.31
N GLY A 524 23.51 -5.99 18.98
CA GLY A 524 24.80 -5.64 18.40
C GLY A 524 25.14 -6.52 17.19
N VAL A 525 24.93 -7.83 17.29
CA VAL A 525 25.17 -8.76 16.18
C VAL A 525 24.22 -8.50 15.02
N LEU A 526 22.92 -8.29 15.26
CA LEU A 526 21.96 -7.97 14.20
C LEU A 526 22.31 -6.66 13.47
N ILE A 527 22.81 -5.65 14.18
CA ILE A 527 23.29 -4.41 13.58
C ILE A 527 24.51 -4.67 12.70
N ALA A 528 25.49 -5.44 13.19
CA ALA A 528 26.70 -5.78 12.44
C ALA A 528 26.37 -6.58 11.17
N GLU A 529 25.49 -7.57 11.27
CA GLU A 529 25.01 -8.37 10.12
C GLU A 529 24.25 -7.54 9.11
N THR A 530 23.37 -6.63 9.56
CA THR A 530 22.70 -5.67 8.66
C THR A 530 23.75 -4.81 7.93
N GLY A 531 24.79 -4.37 8.61
CA GLY A 531 25.91 -3.63 8.02
C GLY A 531 26.65 -4.44 6.95
N ILE A 532 26.98 -5.70 7.22
CA ILE A 532 27.64 -6.61 6.28
C ILE A 532 26.78 -6.82 5.04
N LEU A 533 25.49 -7.16 5.21
CA LEU A 533 24.57 -7.35 4.10
C LEU A 533 24.39 -6.08 3.25
N THR A 534 24.40 -4.91 3.90
CA THR A 534 24.34 -3.61 3.20
C THR A 534 25.59 -3.33 2.37
N ILE A 535 26.78 -3.64 2.89
CA ILE A 535 28.04 -3.50 2.15
C ILE A 535 28.05 -4.42 0.93
N ILE A 536 27.58 -5.65 1.07
CA ILE A 536 27.47 -6.59 -0.04
C ILE A 536 26.49 -6.09 -1.10
N MET A 537 25.33 -5.57 -0.67
CA MET A 537 24.38 -4.92 -1.57
C MET A 537 25.03 -3.78 -2.36
N ALA A 538 25.82 -2.92 -1.68
CA ALA A 538 26.53 -1.82 -2.35
C ALA A 538 27.54 -2.35 -3.38
N GLY A 539 28.22 -3.46 -3.08
CA GLY A 539 29.11 -4.15 -4.02
C GLY A 539 28.39 -4.66 -5.26
N VAL A 540 27.22 -5.31 -5.08
CA VAL A 540 26.37 -5.78 -6.19
C VAL A 540 25.90 -4.63 -7.07
N TYR A 541 25.49 -3.50 -6.47
CA TYR A 541 25.06 -2.32 -7.24
C TYR A 541 26.19 -1.67 -8.06
N LYS A 542 27.45 -1.88 -7.69
CA LYS A 542 28.63 -1.41 -8.43
C LYS A 542 29.13 -2.41 -9.48
N ASP A 543 28.30 -3.37 -9.87
CA ASP A 543 28.62 -4.43 -10.84
C ASP A 543 29.86 -5.28 -10.47
N CYS A 544 30.13 -5.41 -9.16
CA CYS A 544 31.12 -6.34 -8.66
C CYS A 544 30.60 -7.76 -8.89
N HIS A 545 31.10 -8.46 -9.90
CA HIS A 545 30.80 -9.88 -10.11
C HIS A 545 31.28 -10.68 -8.90
N LEU A 546 30.35 -11.23 -8.13
CA LEU A 546 30.66 -12.00 -6.93
C LEU A 546 31.22 -13.40 -7.26
N SER A 547 30.98 -13.90 -8.48
CA SER A 547 31.68 -15.07 -9.04
C SER A 547 33.19 -14.94 -8.97
N ASN A 548 33.72 -13.72 -9.10
CA ASN A 548 35.15 -13.42 -8.97
C ASN A 548 35.58 -13.14 -7.52
N GLN A 549 34.65 -13.15 -6.57
CA GLN A 549 34.89 -12.87 -5.16
C GLN A 549 34.15 -13.86 -4.24
N PRO A 550 34.52 -15.16 -4.22
CA PRO A 550 33.83 -16.19 -3.44
C PRO A 550 33.78 -15.88 -1.94
N ILE A 551 34.75 -15.10 -1.42
CA ILE A 551 34.79 -14.66 -0.03
C ILE A 551 33.56 -13.82 0.33
N MET A 552 33.11 -12.94 -0.57
CA MET A 552 31.93 -12.09 -0.34
C MET A 552 30.64 -12.92 -0.30
N GLY A 553 30.52 -13.95 -1.13
CA GLY A 553 29.41 -14.90 -1.10
C GLY A 553 29.35 -15.67 0.23
N VAL A 554 30.51 -16.16 0.70
CA VAL A 554 30.61 -16.87 1.98
C VAL A 554 30.29 -15.96 3.16
N LEU A 555 30.81 -14.72 3.18
CA LEU A 555 30.53 -13.76 4.25
C LEU A 555 29.06 -13.37 4.33
N SER A 556 28.42 -13.16 3.18
CA SER A 556 26.99 -12.83 3.13
C SER A 556 26.12 -14.02 3.57
N GLY A 557 26.46 -15.22 3.13
CA GLY A 557 25.79 -16.44 3.56
C GLY A 557 25.92 -16.67 5.05
N ALA A 558 27.12 -16.48 5.60
CA ALA A 558 27.34 -16.53 7.03
C ALA A 558 26.50 -15.49 7.78
N ALA A 559 26.39 -14.26 7.28
CA ALA A 559 25.55 -13.22 7.87
C ALA A 559 24.06 -13.61 7.87
N VAL A 560 23.52 -14.11 6.76
CA VAL A 560 22.12 -14.57 6.70
C VAL A 560 21.86 -15.74 7.65
N LEU A 561 22.77 -16.71 7.69
CA LEU A 561 22.66 -17.86 8.58
C LEU A 561 22.76 -17.46 10.06
N LEU A 562 23.67 -16.54 10.40
CA LEU A 562 23.84 -16.00 11.75
C LEU A 562 22.59 -15.20 12.18
N THR A 563 22.04 -14.33 11.32
CA THR A 563 20.80 -13.61 11.58
C THR A 563 19.66 -14.60 11.90
N THR A 564 19.54 -15.64 11.07
CA THR A 564 18.53 -16.68 11.28
C THR A 564 18.75 -17.43 12.59
N ALA A 565 19.98 -17.85 12.86
CA ALA A 565 20.33 -18.59 14.07
C ALA A 565 20.05 -17.76 15.34
N ILE A 566 20.46 -16.49 15.37
CA ILE A 566 20.22 -15.57 16.50
C ILE A 566 18.72 -15.35 16.71
N CYS A 567 17.97 -15.19 15.64
CA CYS A 567 16.52 -15.01 15.70
C CYS A 567 15.80 -16.28 16.20
N VAL A 568 16.33 -17.46 15.92
CA VAL A 568 15.78 -18.75 16.37
C VAL A 568 16.25 -19.13 17.77
N TRP A 569 17.42 -18.63 18.20
CA TRP A 569 18.01 -18.98 19.50
C TRP A 569 17.05 -18.67 20.65
N PRO A 570 16.82 -19.64 21.56
CA PRO A 570 15.88 -19.45 22.66
C PRO A 570 16.31 -18.30 23.57
N ARG A 571 15.36 -17.57 24.08
CA ARG A 571 15.58 -16.56 25.11
C ARG A 571 15.75 -17.25 26.47
N GLU A 572 16.59 -16.68 27.32
CA GLU A 572 16.70 -17.15 28.71
C GLU A 572 15.43 -16.78 29.48
N LYS A 573 14.94 -17.69 30.32
CA LYS A 573 13.87 -17.37 31.27
C LYS A 573 14.33 -16.25 32.21
N ARG A 574 13.44 -15.35 32.53
CA ARG A 574 13.68 -14.40 33.64
C ARG A 574 13.62 -15.22 34.93
N GLU A 575 14.71 -15.17 35.73
CA GLU A 575 14.76 -15.68 37.08
C GLU A 575 13.83 -14.87 38.00
#